data_11f1ec7ad5f653966b3e62847cc5904a
#
_entry.id   11f1ec7ad5f653966b3e62847cc5904a
#
_cell.length_a   1.000
_cell.length_b   1.000
_cell.length_c   1.000
_cell.angle_alpha   90.00
_cell.angle_beta   90.00
_cell.angle_gamma   90.00
#
_symmetry.space_group_name_H-M   'P 1'
#
loop_
_entity.id
_entity.type
_entity.pdbx_description
1 polymer ?
#
loop_
_entity_poly.entity_id
_entity_poly.type
_entity_poly.pdbx_seq_one_letter_code
_entity_poly.pdbx_strand_id
1 'polypeptide(L)'
;MKKLLSILAMSLLFFSNVNAEERESELNNLFKQLKNSEATKAIEIENKIWKIWSIHPSNDRRGYRLTELLVQGSFLMAEKELNGAYEIFSQIILVDPNWSEAWNKRATVLYLLGRYQQSQKDIDEVLKIEKRHFGALSGQGLVQTELKNYEKAINSYKEVQKIYPSMQAPKVMIPRLKELIKDQSI
;
A
#
# COMPACT_ATOMS: atom_id res chain seq x y z
N MET A 1 -33.75 -5.91 28.80
CA MET A 1 -32.53 -5.15 28.49
C MET A 1 -31.44 -5.97 27.81
N LYS A 2 -31.04 -7.18 28.31
CA LYS A 2 -29.99 -8.00 27.70
C LYS A 2 -30.26 -8.46 26.23
N LYS A 3 -31.53 -8.74 25.86
CA LYS A 3 -31.89 -9.14 24.49
C LYS A 3 -31.83 -7.98 23.47
N LEU A 4 -32.09 -6.74 23.89
CA LEU A 4 -31.97 -5.57 22.99
C LEU A 4 -30.50 -5.23 22.65
N LEU A 5 -29.61 -5.38 23.64
CA LEU A 5 -28.18 -5.17 23.44
C LEU A 5 -27.56 -6.21 22.48
N SER A 6 -28.04 -7.47 22.53
CA SER A 6 -27.54 -8.52 21.60
C SER A 6 -28.01 -8.31 20.16
N ILE A 7 -29.22 -7.78 19.94
CA ILE A 7 -29.72 -7.48 18.59
C ILE A 7 -28.98 -6.26 18.01
N LEU A 8 -28.71 -5.24 18.81
CA LEU A 8 -27.97 -4.06 18.38
C LEU A 8 -26.51 -4.39 18.02
N ALA A 9 -25.83 -5.23 18.83
CA ALA A 9 -24.46 -5.69 18.54
C ALA A 9 -24.42 -6.54 17.27
N MET A 10 -25.43 -7.39 17.04
CA MET A 10 -25.49 -8.26 15.87
C MET A 10 -25.80 -7.45 14.58
N SER A 11 -26.62 -6.39 14.65
CA SER A 11 -26.88 -5.50 13.52
C SER A 11 -25.65 -4.68 13.14
N LEU A 12 -24.87 -4.17 14.09
CA LEU A 12 -23.63 -3.42 13.84
C LEU A 12 -22.55 -4.29 13.18
N LEU A 13 -22.44 -5.56 13.58
CA LEU A 13 -21.53 -6.53 12.94
C LEU A 13 -21.97 -6.87 11.51
N PHE A 14 -23.26 -6.90 11.22
CA PHE A 14 -23.79 -7.16 9.88
C PHE A 14 -23.48 -6.00 8.91
N PHE A 15 -23.66 -4.75 9.33
CA PHE A 15 -23.38 -3.57 8.51
C PHE A 15 -21.88 -3.39 8.23
N SER A 16 -21.01 -3.70 9.19
CA SER A 16 -19.56 -3.63 8.97
C SER A 16 -19.05 -4.69 7.99
N ASN A 17 -19.63 -5.88 8.01
CA ASN A 17 -19.28 -6.95 7.07
C ASN A 17 -19.74 -6.64 5.63
N VAL A 18 -20.93 -6.09 5.44
CA VAL A 18 -21.45 -5.70 4.11
C VAL A 18 -20.53 -4.66 3.48
N ASN A 19 -20.13 -3.63 4.21
CA ASN A 19 -19.21 -2.60 3.69
C ASN A 19 -17.83 -3.16 3.32
N ALA A 20 -17.31 -4.12 4.09
CA ALA A 20 -16.03 -4.76 3.81
C ALA A 20 -16.10 -5.64 2.54
N GLU A 21 -17.19 -6.39 2.37
CA GLU A 21 -17.43 -7.23 1.18
C GLU A 21 -17.60 -6.38 -0.08
N GLU A 22 -18.36 -5.29 -0.02
CA GLU A 22 -18.54 -4.35 -1.14
C GLU A 22 -17.20 -3.73 -1.57
N ARG A 23 -16.41 -3.26 -0.59
CA ARG A 23 -15.08 -2.70 -0.82
C ARG A 23 -14.13 -3.70 -1.48
N GLU A 24 -14.09 -4.94 -0.99
CA GLU A 24 -13.25 -5.99 -1.56
C GLU A 24 -13.71 -6.39 -2.96
N SER A 25 -15.03 -6.46 -3.18
CA SER A 25 -15.62 -6.71 -4.50
C SER A 25 -15.25 -5.62 -5.51
N GLU A 26 -15.31 -4.35 -5.10
CA GLU A 26 -14.90 -3.21 -5.93
C GLU A 26 -13.40 -3.29 -6.27
N LEU A 27 -12.53 -3.55 -5.28
CA LEU A 27 -11.10 -3.75 -5.50
C LEU A 27 -10.83 -4.90 -6.47
N ASN A 28 -11.49 -6.05 -6.30
CA ASN A 28 -11.34 -7.20 -7.19
C ASN A 28 -11.70 -6.85 -8.65
N ASN A 29 -12.78 -6.10 -8.85
CA ASN A 29 -13.18 -5.62 -10.18
C ASN A 29 -12.14 -4.65 -10.76
N LEU A 30 -11.66 -3.68 -9.97
CA LEU A 30 -10.64 -2.72 -10.40
C LEU A 30 -9.32 -3.41 -10.75
N PHE A 31 -8.87 -4.39 -9.97
CA PHE A 31 -7.66 -5.16 -10.29
C PHE A 31 -7.82 -5.99 -11.57
N LYS A 32 -8.99 -6.58 -11.81
CA LYS A 32 -9.28 -7.26 -13.07
C LYS A 32 -9.21 -6.31 -14.27
N GLN A 33 -9.75 -5.10 -14.11
CA GLN A 33 -9.66 -4.06 -15.15
C GLN A 33 -8.23 -3.57 -15.34
N LEU A 34 -7.49 -3.29 -14.23
CA LEU A 34 -6.10 -2.82 -14.25
C LEU A 34 -5.19 -3.76 -15.04
N LYS A 35 -5.36 -5.06 -14.83
CA LYS A 35 -4.57 -6.10 -15.49
C LYS A 35 -4.75 -6.13 -17.02
N ASN A 36 -5.94 -5.73 -17.51
CA ASN A 36 -6.32 -5.85 -18.91
C ASN A 36 -6.42 -4.50 -19.64
N SER A 37 -6.02 -3.40 -18.98
CA SER A 37 -6.18 -2.05 -19.53
C SER A 37 -4.92 -1.52 -20.18
N GLU A 38 -5.12 -0.75 -21.26
CA GLU A 38 -4.10 0.11 -21.86
C GLU A 38 -3.61 1.17 -20.85
N ALA A 39 -2.40 1.71 -21.06
CA ALA A 39 -1.71 2.57 -20.10
C ALA A 39 -2.54 3.77 -19.63
N THR A 40 -3.24 4.47 -20.52
CA THR A 40 -4.06 5.63 -20.18
C THR A 40 -5.22 5.26 -19.26
N LYS A 41 -5.93 4.19 -19.61
CA LYS A 41 -7.06 3.69 -18.80
C LYS A 41 -6.60 3.12 -17.46
N ALA A 42 -5.43 2.48 -17.46
CA ALA A 42 -4.84 1.92 -16.25
C ALA A 42 -4.55 2.99 -15.19
N ILE A 43 -4.12 4.20 -15.57
CA ILE A 43 -3.91 5.33 -14.64
C ILE A 43 -5.22 5.74 -13.94
N GLU A 44 -6.34 5.79 -14.67
CA GLU A 44 -7.64 6.10 -14.06
C GLU A 44 -8.05 5.03 -13.03
N ILE A 45 -7.80 3.75 -13.36
CA ILE A 45 -8.12 2.63 -12.46
C ILE A 45 -7.18 2.63 -11.25
N GLU A 46 -5.89 2.87 -11.46
CA GLU A 46 -4.91 3.05 -10.40
C GLU A 46 -5.36 4.10 -9.38
N ASN A 47 -5.79 5.28 -9.85
CA ASN A 47 -6.28 6.35 -8.99
C ASN A 47 -7.50 5.94 -8.16
N LYS A 48 -8.41 5.11 -8.72
CA LYS A 48 -9.55 4.59 -7.98
C LYS A 48 -9.09 3.61 -6.88
N ILE A 49 -8.14 2.73 -7.16
CA ILE A 49 -7.57 1.81 -6.19
C ILE A 49 -6.88 2.60 -5.06
N TRP A 50 -6.05 3.59 -5.40
CA TRP A 50 -5.42 4.46 -4.41
C TRP A 50 -6.44 5.19 -3.53
N LYS A 51 -7.52 5.69 -4.12
CA LYS A 51 -8.60 6.33 -3.35
C LYS A 51 -9.22 5.37 -2.34
N ILE A 52 -9.50 4.13 -2.74
CA ILE A 52 -10.04 3.11 -1.84
C ILE A 52 -9.04 2.81 -0.73
N TRP A 53 -7.78 2.56 -1.00
CA TRP A 53 -6.78 2.27 0.01
C TRP A 53 -6.54 3.43 0.98
N SER A 54 -6.61 4.68 0.51
CA SER A 54 -6.36 5.89 1.30
C SER A 54 -7.52 6.27 2.23
N ILE A 55 -8.67 5.60 2.15
CA ILE A 55 -9.79 5.78 3.05
C ILE A 55 -9.83 4.57 4.00
N HIS A 56 -9.90 4.84 5.30
CA HIS A 56 -10.00 3.78 6.29
C HIS A 56 -11.26 2.91 6.06
N PRO A 57 -11.18 1.58 6.17
CA PRO A 57 -12.31 0.70 5.85
C PRO A 57 -13.51 0.85 6.80
N SER A 58 -13.32 1.36 8.01
CA SER A 58 -14.42 1.63 8.94
C SER A 58 -15.07 2.99 8.67
N ASN A 59 -16.39 3.03 8.56
CA ASN A 59 -17.21 4.22 8.34
C ASN A 59 -17.66 4.88 9.66
N ASP A 60 -16.96 4.62 10.76
CA ASP A 60 -17.23 5.21 12.07
C ASP A 60 -16.35 6.45 12.33
N ARG A 61 -16.58 7.11 13.46
CA ARG A 61 -15.82 8.29 13.88
C ARG A 61 -14.31 8.03 13.98
N ARG A 62 -13.92 6.80 14.36
CA ARG A 62 -12.51 6.39 14.46
C ARG A 62 -11.90 6.28 13.06
N GLY A 63 -12.58 5.65 12.12
CA GLY A 63 -12.13 5.51 10.74
C GLY A 63 -11.97 6.86 10.05
N TYR A 64 -12.91 7.78 10.23
CA TYR A 64 -12.77 9.17 9.71
C TYR A 64 -11.53 9.86 10.27
N ARG A 65 -11.30 9.76 11.59
CA ARG A 65 -10.11 10.36 12.21
C ARG A 65 -8.80 9.75 11.72
N LEU A 66 -8.76 8.44 11.51
CA LEU A 66 -7.57 7.77 10.96
C LEU A 66 -7.30 8.20 9.52
N THR A 67 -8.34 8.38 8.72
CA THR A 67 -8.22 8.93 7.35
C THR A 67 -7.68 10.36 7.37
N GLU A 68 -8.17 11.22 8.26
CA GLU A 68 -7.65 12.58 8.44
C GLU A 68 -6.14 12.57 8.82
N LEU A 69 -5.74 11.71 9.74
CA LEU A 69 -4.34 11.54 10.11
C LEU A 69 -3.48 11.06 8.92
N LEU A 70 -4.00 10.14 8.07
CA LEU A 70 -3.28 9.71 6.87
C LEU A 70 -3.05 10.87 5.91
N VAL A 71 -4.04 11.72 5.72
CA VAL A 71 -3.94 12.94 4.90
C VAL A 71 -2.90 13.89 5.49
N GLN A 72 -2.95 14.14 6.81
CA GLN A 72 -1.99 14.99 7.50
C GLN A 72 -0.55 14.47 7.37
N GLY A 73 -0.33 13.18 7.61
CA GLY A 73 1.00 12.58 7.44
C GLY A 73 1.49 12.64 6.00
N SER A 74 0.58 12.47 5.02
CA SER A 74 0.91 12.60 3.60
C SER A 74 1.29 14.04 3.22
N PHE A 75 0.64 15.03 3.82
CA PHE A 75 1.01 16.44 3.66
C PHE A 75 2.41 16.72 4.22
N LEU A 76 2.71 16.29 5.44
CA LEU A 76 4.05 16.43 6.05
C LEU A 76 5.12 15.76 5.19
N MET A 77 4.83 14.58 4.63
CA MET A 77 5.74 13.88 3.73
C MET A 77 6.01 14.70 2.45
N ALA A 78 4.99 15.35 1.88
CA ALA A 78 5.13 16.23 0.71
C ALA A 78 5.98 17.48 1.02
N GLU A 79 5.82 18.05 2.22
CA GLU A 79 6.63 19.18 2.72
C GLU A 79 8.05 18.75 3.17
N LYS A 80 8.41 17.47 3.01
CA LYS A 80 9.69 16.88 3.45
C LYS A 80 9.90 16.88 4.96
N GLU A 81 8.85 17.08 5.74
CA GLU A 81 8.86 16.92 7.20
C GLU A 81 8.75 15.43 7.58
N LEU A 82 9.76 14.66 7.15
CA LEU A 82 9.71 13.20 7.17
C LEU A 82 9.58 12.61 8.58
N ASN A 83 10.19 13.24 9.60
CA ASN A 83 10.05 12.76 10.98
C ASN A 83 8.62 12.95 11.50
N GLY A 84 7.98 14.09 11.22
CA GLY A 84 6.58 14.32 11.56
C GLY A 84 5.64 13.34 10.87
N ALA A 85 5.86 13.09 9.57
CA ALA A 85 5.12 12.10 8.81
C ALA A 85 5.26 10.68 9.41
N TYR A 86 6.49 10.29 9.78
CA TYR A 86 6.77 9.00 10.43
C TYR A 86 5.97 8.83 11.73
N GLU A 87 5.95 9.84 12.59
CA GLU A 87 5.20 9.81 13.85
C GLU A 87 3.69 9.67 13.61
N ILE A 88 3.13 10.42 12.67
CA ILE A 88 1.71 10.34 12.33
C ILE A 88 1.34 8.93 11.83
N PHE A 89 2.09 8.37 10.88
CA PHE A 89 1.81 7.03 10.37
C PHE A 89 2.02 5.96 11.45
N SER A 90 2.98 6.14 12.36
CA SER A 90 3.18 5.25 13.50
C SER A 90 2.00 5.28 14.47
N GLN A 91 1.40 6.45 14.72
CA GLN A 91 0.17 6.57 15.52
C GLN A 91 -1.00 5.83 14.87
N ILE A 92 -1.16 5.95 13.54
CA ILE A 92 -2.22 5.23 12.82
C ILE A 92 -2.03 3.72 12.97
N ILE A 93 -0.83 3.21 12.75
CA ILE A 93 -0.50 1.78 12.86
C ILE A 93 -0.73 1.25 14.27
N LEU A 94 -0.42 2.04 15.30
CA LEU A 94 -0.68 1.67 16.70
C LEU A 94 -2.19 1.50 16.98
N VAL A 95 -3.03 2.33 16.36
CA VAL A 95 -4.48 2.30 16.53
C VAL A 95 -5.13 1.21 15.69
N ASP A 96 -4.69 1.05 14.42
CA ASP A 96 -5.16 0.00 13.52
C ASP A 96 -4.01 -0.59 12.69
N PRO A 97 -3.40 -1.68 13.18
CA PRO A 97 -2.33 -2.35 12.46
C PRO A 97 -2.81 -3.10 11.20
N ASN A 98 -4.13 -3.22 10.97
CA ASN A 98 -4.68 -3.92 9.80
C ASN A 98 -4.94 -2.99 8.60
N TRP A 99 -4.63 -1.70 8.70
CA TRP A 99 -4.75 -0.79 7.57
C TRP A 99 -3.44 -0.71 6.77
N SER A 100 -3.38 -1.44 5.66
CA SER A 100 -2.18 -1.59 4.82
C SER A 100 -1.58 -0.26 4.36
N GLU A 101 -2.42 0.74 4.03
CA GLU A 101 -1.94 2.03 3.52
C GLU A 101 -1.15 2.83 4.57
N ALA A 102 -1.44 2.69 5.86
CA ALA A 102 -0.65 3.33 6.91
C ALA A 102 0.79 2.78 6.94
N TRP A 103 0.95 1.47 6.83
CA TRP A 103 2.25 0.83 6.70
C TRP A 103 2.97 1.24 5.41
N ASN A 104 2.26 1.28 4.28
CA ASN A 104 2.80 1.70 3.00
C ASN A 104 3.34 3.13 3.04
N LYS A 105 2.60 4.06 3.64
CA LYS A 105 3.05 5.45 3.82
C LYS A 105 4.27 5.54 4.72
N ARG A 106 4.28 4.81 5.86
CA ARG A 106 5.46 4.81 6.73
C ARG A 106 6.67 4.17 6.07
N ALA A 107 6.49 3.10 5.31
CA ALA A 107 7.55 2.48 4.52
C ALA A 107 8.18 3.47 3.54
N THR A 108 7.34 4.28 2.85
CA THR A 108 7.82 5.33 1.95
C THR A 108 8.65 6.38 2.69
N VAL A 109 8.19 6.84 3.86
CA VAL A 109 8.95 7.79 4.70
C VAL A 109 10.29 7.18 5.13
N LEU A 110 10.29 5.93 5.58
CA LEU A 110 11.50 5.22 5.98
C LEU A 110 12.50 5.08 4.83
N TYR A 111 12.02 4.80 3.61
CA TYR A 111 12.84 4.78 2.42
C TYR A 111 13.49 6.16 2.16
N LEU A 112 12.71 7.24 2.22
CA LEU A 112 13.20 8.61 2.03
C LEU A 112 14.21 9.04 3.10
N LEU A 113 14.12 8.48 4.31
CA LEU A 113 15.10 8.66 5.39
C LEU A 113 16.34 7.76 5.27
N GLY A 114 16.46 6.94 4.23
CA GLY A 114 17.55 5.97 4.07
C GLY A 114 17.48 4.77 5.01
N ARG A 115 16.36 4.59 5.73
CA ARG A 115 16.14 3.50 6.70
C ARG A 115 15.59 2.25 6.01
N TYR A 116 16.34 1.74 5.02
CA TYR A 116 15.87 0.73 4.07
C TYR A 116 15.42 -0.59 4.71
N GLN A 117 16.13 -1.10 5.73
CA GLN A 117 15.76 -2.34 6.42
C GLN A 117 14.43 -2.19 7.18
N GLN A 118 14.15 -1.01 7.72
CA GLN A 118 12.88 -0.74 8.41
C GLN A 118 11.75 -0.54 7.40
N SER A 119 12.02 0.14 6.29
CA SER A 119 11.09 0.25 5.17
C SER A 119 10.67 -1.14 4.66
N GLN A 120 11.63 -2.07 4.51
CA GLN A 120 11.32 -3.44 4.11
C GLN A 120 10.37 -4.15 5.10
N LYS A 121 10.58 -3.99 6.40
CA LYS A 121 9.69 -4.58 7.41
C LYS A 121 8.26 -4.06 7.29
N ASP A 122 8.10 -2.76 7.08
CA ASP A 122 6.78 -2.16 6.88
C ASP A 122 6.12 -2.65 5.59
N ILE A 123 6.89 -2.77 4.49
CA ILE A 123 6.42 -3.36 3.23
C ILE A 123 5.95 -4.81 3.43
N ASP A 124 6.67 -5.60 4.22
CA ASP A 124 6.27 -6.97 4.52
C ASP A 124 4.91 -7.02 5.23
N GLU A 125 4.62 -6.07 6.15
CA GLU A 125 3.30 -5.95 6.77
C GLU A 125 2.21 -5.55 5.75
N VAL A 126 2.50 -4.59 4.85
CA VAL A 126 1.57 -4.26 3.75
C VAL A 126 1.20 -5.50 2.95
N LEU A 127 2.19 -6.28 2.52
CA LEU A 127 1.99 -7.43 1.63
C LEU A 127 1.35 -8.65 2.34
N LYS A 128 1.38 -8.71 3.66
CA LYS A 128 0.58 -9.67 4.44
C LYS A 128 -0.91 -9.31 4.40
N ILE A 129 -1.24 -8.02 4.48
CA ILE A 129 -2.61 -7.50 4.51
C ILE A 129 -3.20 -7.45 3.09
N GLU A 130 -2.47 -6.87 2.13
CA GLU A 130 -2.89 -6.74 0.73
C GLU A 130 -1.75 -7.19 -0.21
N LYS A 131 -1.82 -8.42 -0.65
CA LYS A 131 -0.79 -9.03 -1.53
C LYS A 131 -0.69 -8.36 -2.91
N ARG A 132 -1.75 -7.68 -3.35
CA ARG A 132 -1.82 -6.98 -4.65
C ARG A 132 -1.38 -5.53 -4.56
N HIS A 133 -0.84 -5.09 -3.43
CA HIS A 133 -0.45 -3.70 -3.23
C HIS A 133 0.74 -3.34 -4.12
N PHE A 134 0.46 -2.94 -5.36
CA PHE A 134 1.49 -2.67 -6.38
C PHE A 134 2.45 -1.54 -5.97
N GLY A 135 1.99 -0.57 -5.17
CA GLY A 135 2.86 0.46 -4.59
C GLY A 135 3.89 -0.11 -3.62
N ALA A 136 3.48 -1.01 -2.73
CA ALA A 136 4.39 -1.69 -1.80
C ALA A 136 5.37 -2.62 -2.54
N LEU A 137 4.90 -3.36 -3.54
CA LEU A 137 5.76 -4.19 -4.39
C LEU A 137 6.80 -3.34 -5.16
N SER A 138 6.38 -2.18 -5.70
CA SER A 138 7.32 -1.23 -6.32
C SER A 138 8.31 -0.66 -5.31
N GLY A 139 7.82 -0.27 -4.13
CA GLY A 139 8.65 0.19 -3.01
C GLY A 139 9.65 -0.87 -2.57
N GLN A 140 9.24 -2.15 -2.52
CA GLN A 140 10.14 -3.28 -2.26
C GLN A 140 11.26 -3.35 -3.32
N GLY A 141 10.91 -3.18 -4.60
CA GLY A 141 11.90 -3.12 -5.67
C GLY A 141 12.93 -2.00 -5.45
N LEU A 142 12.50 -0.80 -5.04
CA LEU A 142 13.39 0.30 -4.70
C LEU A 142 14.27 -0.02 -3.49
N VAL A 143 13.68 -0.48 -2.39
CA VAL A 143 14.40 -0.83 -1.15
C VAL A 143 15.44 -1.91 -1.42
N GLN A 144 15.09 -2.97 -2.16
CA GLN A 144 16.03 -4.04 -2.48
C GLN A 144 17.14 -3.59 -3.42
N THR A 145 16.88 -2.58 -4.26
CA THR A 145 17.91 -1.94 -5.10
C THR A 145 18.94 -1.20 -4.24
N GLU A 146 18.49 -0.39 -3.28
CA GLU A 146 19.37 0.32 -2.35
C GLU A 146 20.19 -0.64 -1.46
N LEU A 147 19.59 -1.78 -1.10
CA LEU A 147 20.26 -2.85 -0.36
C LEU A 147 21.19 -3.72 -1.25
N LYS A 148 21.30 -3.39 -2.54
CA LYS A 148 22.06 -4.13 -3.56
C LYS A 148 21.60 -5.59 -3.77
N ASN A 149 20.39 -5.93 -3.38
CA ASN A 149 19.76 -7.24 -3.58
C ASN A 149 19.02 -7.25 -4.94
N TYR A 150 19.75 -7.11 -6.04
CA TYR A 150 19.18 -6.83 -7.36
C TYR A 150 18.23 -7.91 -7.88
N GLU A 151 18.50 -9.19 -7.62
CA GLU A 151 17.58 -10.28 -7.98
C GLU A 151 16.23 -10.17 -7.23
N LYS A 152 16.28 -9.81 -5.94
CA LYS A 152 15.05 -9.59 -5.16
C LYS A 152 14.27 -8.39 -5.68
N ALA A 153 14.96 -7.31 -6.04
CA ALA A 153 14.35 -6.14 -6.66
C ALA A 153 13.66 -6.49 -7.99
N ILE A 154 14.32 -7.25 -8.87
CA ILE A 154 13.74 -7.74 -10.13
C ILE A 154 12.49 -8.58 -9.86
N ASN A 155 12.53 -9.47 -8.87
CA ASN A 155 11.39 -10.31 -8.55
C ASN A 155 10.20 -9.47 -8.06
N SER A 156 10.42 -8.45 -7.23
CA SER A 156 9.38 -7.53 -6.78
C SER A 156 8.74 -6.79 -7.96
N TYR A 157 9.53 -6.27 -8.90
CA TYR A 157 9.01 -5.63 -10.11
C TYR A 157 8.27 -6.60 -11.04
N LYS A 158 8.68 -7.88 -11.12
CA LYS A 158 7.92 -8.90 -11.86
C LYS A 158 6.56 -9.17 -11.23
N GLU A 159 6.45 -9.16 -9.89
CA GLU A 159 5.15 -9.29 -9.23
C GLU A 159 4.24 -8.09 -9.54
N VAL A 160 4.80 -6.86 -9.59
CA VAL A 160 4.06 -5.69 -10.08
C VAL A 160 3.52 -5.92 -11.49
N GLN A 161 4.35 -6.43 -12.42
CA GLN A 161 3.92 -6.67 -13.80
C GLN A 161 2.76 -7.67 -13.93
N LYS A 162 2.64 -8.63 -13.01
CA LYS A 162 1.50 -9.58 -13.00
C LYS A 162 0.18 -8.92 -12.63
N ILE A 163 0.24 -7.86 -11.80
CA ILE A 163 -0.92 -7.13 -11.28
C ILE A 163 -1.25 -5.93 -12.17
N TYR A 164 -0.23 -5.19 -12.57
CA TYR A 164 -0.31 -3.94 -13.32
C TYR A 164 0.69 -3.96 -14.50
N PRO A 165 0.39 -4.68 -15.61
CA PRO A 165 1.33 -4.88 -16.72
C PRO A 165 1.77 -3.60 -17.43
N SER A 166 0.92 -2.56 -17.45
CA SER A 166 1.22 -1.28 -18.11
C SER A 166 2.05 -0.32 -17.26
N MET A 167 2.31 -0.63 -15.96
CA MET A 167 3.13 0.21 -15.08
C MET A 167 4.55 0.40 -15.64
N GLN A 168 5.03 1.66 -15.64
CA GLN A 168 6.32 1.99 -16.25
C GLN A 168 7.53 1.57 -15.41
N ALA A 169 7.44 1.67 -14.08
CA ALA A 169 8.57 1.40 -13.20
C ALA A 169 9.23 0.02 -13.45
N PRO A 170 8.49 -1.11 -13.53
CA PRO A 170 9.09 -2.41 -13.85
C PRO A 170 9.77 -2.47 -15.22
N LYS A 171 9.19 -1.79 -16.22
CA LYS A 171 9.72 -1.79 -17.59
C LYS A 171 11.09 -1.11 -17.67
N VAL A 172 11.32 -0.10 -16.84
CA VAL A 172 12.59 0.65 -16.77
C VAL A 172 13.57 -0.05 -15.84
N MET A 173 13.09 -0.48 -14.65
CA MET A 173 14.00 -0.95 -13.61
C MET A 173 14.54 -2.36 -13.84
N ILE A 174 13.74 -3.28 -14.40
CA ILE A 174 14.20 -4.66 -14.62
C ILE A 174 15.43 -4.73 -15.56
N PRO A 175 15.45 -4.08 -16.74
CA PRO A 175 16.64 -4.06 -17.59
C PRO A 175 17.84 -3.45 -16.88
N ARG A 176 17.68 -2.30 -16.23
CA ARG A 176 18.76 -1.61 -15.51
C ARG A 176 19.38 -2.48 -14.41
N LEU A 177 18.55 -3.19 -13.63
CA LEU A 177 19.03 -4.08 -12.57
C LEU A 177 19.79 -5.28 -13.13
N LYS A 178 19.38 -5.81 -14.29
CA LYS A 178 20.12 -6.90 -14.97
C LYS A 178 21.49 -6.46 -15.43
N GLU A 179 21.65 -5.22 -15.91
CA GLU A 179 22.94 -4.64 -16.26
C GLU A 179 23.84 -4.54 -15.02
N LEU A 180 23.31 -4.00 -13.89
CA LEU A 180 24.07 -3.91 -12.65
C LEU A 180 24.56 -5.27 -12.12
N ILE A 181 23.77 -6.34 -12.28
CA ILE A 181 24.18 -7.70 -11.92
C ILE A 181 25.34 -8.17 -12.79
N LYS A 182 25.26 -7.90 -14.10
CA LYS A 182 26.30 -8.29 -15.05
C LYS A 182 27.65 -7.60 -14.76
N ASP A 183 27.58 -6.30 -14.43
CA ASP A 183 28.78 -5.50 -14.12
C ASP A 183 29.46 -5.96 -12.82
N GLN A 184 28.74 -6.54 -11.88
CA GLN A 184 29.31 -7.11 -10.64
C GLN A 184 29.96 -8.48 -10.85
N SER A 185 29.74 -9.11 -12.00
CA SER A 185 30.24 -10.46 -12.30
C SER A 185 31.54 -10.45 -13.08
N ILE A 186 32.09 -9.25 -13.36
CA ILE A 186 33.38 -9.01 -14.03
C ILE A 186 34.42 -8.59 -12.99
#